data_212ffb3d468a8b0608d777f7e76ce6d1
#
_entry.id   212ffb3d468a8b0608d777f7e76ce6d1
#
_cell.length_a   1.000
_cell.length_b   1.000
_cell.length_c   1.000
_cell.angle_alpha   90.00
_cell.angle_beta   90.00
_cell.angle_gamma   90.00
#
_symmetry.space_group_name_H-M   'P 1'
#
loop_
_entity.id
_entity.type
_entity.pdbx_description
1 polymer ?
#
loop_
_entity_poly.entity_id
_entity_poly.type
_entity_poly.pdbx_seq_one_letter_code
_entity_poly.pdbx_strand_id
1 'polypeptide(L)'
;MILWIATFWLVGSWIVPFLAHAAGFSKETLTHRGQALYSLLTDITEGLAGIAILHQCLGRFRPLPPGWFEFNLKGKWHLDVAFGCLLFPLVNLLSHINISLVPMSPGPVVGVSSVEQSIVARDPVAMALYAVVVTVCAPIWEEIVFRGFLLPSLTRYMPLPWSILASAAAFALAHFNAQRVMPLVFLGVVMGGVFARSRNLLASMVLHSLWNGFVFLDLMK
;
A
#
# COMPACT_ATOMS: atom_id res chain seq x y z
N MET A 1 -3.91 -12.10 -10.14
CA MET A 1 -2.99 -10.93 -10.16
C MET A 1 -3.14 -10.09 -11.42
N ILE A 2 -2.97 -10.64 -12.64
CA ILE A 2 -3.02 -9.84 -13.89
C ILE A 2 -4.33 -9.04 -14.00
N LEU A 3 -5.49 -9.68 -13.84
CA LEU A 3 -6.78 -9.00 -13.89
C LEU A 3 -6.91 -7.93 -12.79
N TRP A 4 -6.39 -8.18 -11.60
CA TRP A 4 -6.40 -7.21 -10.52
C TRP A 4 -5.55 -5.98 -10.87
N ILE A 5 -4.30 -6.17 -11.35
CA ILE A 5 -3.43 -5.09 -11.80
C ILE A 5 -4.08 -4.28 -12.93
N ALA A 6 -4.65 -4.98 -13.93
CA ALA A 6 -5.33 -4.34 -15.05
C ALA A 6 -6.54 -3.53 -14.60
N THR A 7 -7.36 -4.05 -13.66
CA THR A 7 -8.52 -3.33 -13.12
C THR A 7 -8.09 -2.10 -12.34
N PHE A 8 -7.09 -2.25 -11.46
CA PHE A 8 -6.55 -1.15 -10.68
C PHE A 8 -6.05 -0.01 -11.60
N TRP A 9 -5.19 -0.35 -12.56
CA TRP A 9 -4.67 0.61 -13.53
C TRP A 9 -5.78 1.26 -14.37
N LEU A 10 -6.75 0.48 -14.87
CA LEU A 10 -7.86 0.97 -15.66
C LEU A 10 -8.73 1.95 -14.87
N VAL A 11 -9.05 1.61 -13.62
CA VAL A 11 -9.89 2.46 -12.76
C VAL A 11 -9.17 3.77 -12.43
N GLY A 12 -7.95 3.72 -11.94
CA GLY A 12 -7.23 4.91 -11.48
C GLY A 12 -6.70 5.79 -12.61
N SER A 13 -6.25 5.19 -13.71
CA SER A 13 -5.63 5.95 -14.81
C SER A 13 -6.61 6.38 -15.91
N TRP A 14 -7.79 5.74 -16.00
CA TRP A 14 -8.75 6.01 -17.07
C TRP A 14 -10.15 6.33 -16.57
N ILE A 15 -10.78 5.44 -15.80
CA ILE A 15 -12.20 5.60 -15.43
C ILE A 15 -12.39 6.82 -14.53
N VAL A 16 -11.65 6.91 -13.43
CA VAL A 16 -11.78 8.03 -12.48
C VAL A 16 -11.42 9.36 -13.13
N PRO A 17 -10.28 9.52 -13.85
CA PRO A 17 -9.96 10.76 -14.56
C PRO A 17 -11.00 11.11 -15.64
N PHE A 18 -11.52 10.14 -16.39
CA PHE A 18 -12.55 10.37 -17.39
C PHE A 18 -13.85 10.90 -16.75
N LEU A 19 -14.31 10.27 -15.67
CA LEU A 19 -15.52 10.72 -14.95
C LEU A 19 -15.34 12.10 -14.34
N ALA A 20 -14.18 12.39 -13.76
CA ALA A 20 -13.86 13.70 -13.24
C ALA A 20 -13.89 14.76 -14.35
N HIS A 21 -13.24 14.48 -15.48
CA HIS A 21 -13.23 15.38 -16.64
C HIS A 21 -14.62 15.61 -17.21
N ALA A 22 -15.44 14.57 -17.33
CA ALA A 22 -16.83 14.67 -17.77
C ALA A 22 -17.70 15.51 -16.81
N ALA A 23 -17.35 15.52 -15.53
CA ALA A 23 -17.97 16.37 -14.50
C ALA A 23 -17.40 17.80 -14.45
N GLY A 24 -16.45 18.14 -15.35
CA GLY A 24 -15.84 19.48 -15.41
C GLY A 24 -14.66 19.68 -14.46
N PHE A 25 -14.09 18.60 -13.89
CA PHE A 25 -12.94 18.68 -12.99
C PHE A 25 -11.68 18.15 -13.66
N SER A 26 -10.54 18.83 -13.41
CA SER A 26 -9.20 18.35 -13.72
C SER A 26 -8.37 18.40 -12.43
N LYS A 27 -7.64 17.33 -12.14
CA LYS A 27 -6.84 17.21 -10.91
C LYS A 27 -5.86 18.37 -10.77
N GLU A 28 -5.30 18.86 -11.88
CA GLU A 28 -4.30 19.91 -11.93
C GLU A 28 -4.87 21.28 -11.57
N THR A 29 -6.17 21.50 -11.81
CA THR A 29 -6.85 22.77 -11.53
C THR A 29 -7.51 22.82 -10.15
N LEU A 30 -7.53 21.68 -9.42
CA LEU A 30 -8.10 21.63 -8.09
C LEU A 30 -7.20 22.28 -7.05
N THR A 31 -7.81 22.84 -6.01
CA THR A 31 -7.10 23.28 -4.80
C THR A 31 -6.45 22.07 -4.10
N HIS A 32 -5.51 22.31 -3.17
CA HIS A 32 -4.87 21.23 -2.40
C HIS A 32 -5.89 20.30 -1.73
N ARG A 33 -6.99 20.85 -1.17
CA ARG A 33 -8.09 20.05 -0.60
C ARG A 33 -8.82 19.24 -1.65
N GLY A 34 -9.08 19.85 -2.81
CA GLY A 34 -9.69 19.17 -3.95
C GLY A 34 -8.84 18.00 -4.45
N GLN A 35 -7.53 18.20 -4.56
CA GLN A 35 -6.58 17.15 -4.97
C GLN A 35 -6.50 16.01 -3.93
N ALA A 36 -6.52 16.35 -2.64
CA ALA A 36 -6.53 15.36 -1.57
C ALA A 36 -7.83 14.54 -1.56
N LEU A 37 -8.98 15.20 -1.72
CA LEU A 37 -10.28 14.53 -1.85
C LEU A 37 -10.34 13.65 -3.11
N TYR A 38 -9.85 14.15 -4.23
CA TYR A 38 -9.75 13.39 -5.47
C TYR A 38 -8.90 12.11 -5.26
N SER A 39 -7.75 12.24 -4.61
CA SER A 39 -6.88 11.09 -4.30
C SER A 39 -7.58 10.09 -3.38
N LEU A 40 -8.30 10.54 -2.35
CA LEU A 40 -9.07 9.67 -1.45
C LEU A 40 -10.17 8.91 -2.21
N LEU A 41 -10.94 9.59 -3.04
CA LEU A 41 -12.01 8.95 -3.82
C LEU A 41 -11.44 7.96 -4.85
N THR A 42 -10.32 8.31 -5.48
CA THR A 42 -9.62 7.41 -6.41
C THR A 42 -9.17 6.15 -5.70
N ASP A 43 -8.46 6.27 -4.57
CA ASP A 43 -7.93 5.14 -3.81
C ASP A 43 -9.06 4.21 -3.30
N ILE A 44 -10.15 4.78 -2.78
CA ILE A 44 -11.33 4.01 -2.36
C ILE A 44 -11.95 3.26 -3.56
N THR A 45 -12.08 3.93 -4.71
CA THR A 45 -12.70 3.32 -5.90
C THR A 45 -11.83 2.19 -6.46
N GLU A 46 -10.52 2.41 -6.54
CA GLU A 46 -9.53 1.40 -6.94
C GLU A 46 -9.54 0.19 -5.99
N GLY A 47 -9.51 0.45 -4.68
CA GLY A 47 -9.56 -0.58 -3.66
C GLY A 47 -10.84 -1.43 -3.75
N LEU A 48 -12.00 -0.81 -3.86
CA LEU A 48 -13.28 -1.50 -4.00
C LEU A 48 -13.35 -2.32 -5.30
N ALA A 49 -12.92 -1.75 -6.42
CA ALA A 49 -12.87 -2.45 -7.70
C ALA A 49 -11.90 -3.66 -7.63
N GLY A 50 -10.73 -3.47 -7.04
CA GLY A 50 -9.75 -4.53 -6.84
C GLY A 50 -10.27 -5.67 -5.96
N ILE A 51 -10.97 -5.35 -4.86
CA ILE A 51 -11.60 -6.35 -3.98
C ILE A 51 -12.73 -7.07 -4.72
N ALA A 52 -13.56 -6.36 -5.49
CA ALA A 52 -14.65 -6.95 -6.25
C ALA A 52 -14.14 -7.96 -7.29
N ILE A 53 -13.11 -7.61 -8.07
CA ILE A 53 -12.46 -8.53 -9.02
C ILE A 53 -11.85 -9.73 -8.31
N LEU A 54 -11.18 -9.51 -7.19
CA LEU A 54 -10.59 -10.61 -6.41
C LEU A 54 -11.68 -11.56 -5.90
N HIS A 55 -12.78 -11.01 -5.37
CA HIS A 55 -13.94 -11.78 -4.93
C HIS A 55 -14.55 -12.61 -6.07
N GLN A 56 -14.73 -12.00 -7.23
CA GLN A 56 -15.29 -12.69 -8.41
C GLN A 56 -14.34 -13.81 -8.91
N CYS A 57 -13.05 -13.53 -9.01
CA CYS A 57 -12.06 -14.53 -9.44
C CYS A 57 -11.97 -15.71 -8.48
N LEU A 58 -12.11 -15.48 -7.18
CA LEU A 58 -12.04 -16.51 -6.15
C LEU A 58 -13.38 -17.24 -5.96
N GLY A 59 -14.48 -16.76 -6.49
CA GLY A 59 -15.81 -17.35 -6.33
C GLY A 59 -15.87 -18.83 -6.70
N ARG A 60 -15.21 -19.21 -7.79
CA ARG A 60 -15.14 -20.63 -8.26
C ARG A 60 -14.29 -21.57 -7.38
N PHE A 61 -13.49 -21.00 -6.46
CA PHE A 61 -12.60 -21.78 -5.59
C PHE A 61 -13.11 -21.84 -4.14
N ARG A 62 -14.35 -21.41 -3.89
CA ARG A 62 -14.95 -21.48 -2.55
C ARG A 62 -15.41 -22.90 -2.21
N PRO A 63 -15.30 -23.34 -0.95
CA PRO A 63 -14.75 -22.61 0.18
C PRO A 63 -13.23 -22.45 0.09
N LEU A 64 -12.72 -21.24 0.43
CA LEU A 64 -11.29 -20.98 0.45
C LEU A 64 -10.62 -21.76 1.58
N PRO A 65 -9.35 -22.17 1.40
CA PRO A 65 -8.60 -22.83 2.47
C PRO A 65 -8.50 -21.95 3.72
N PRO A 66 -8.39 -22.54 4.92
CA PRO A 66 -8.14 -21.82 6.16
C PRO A 66 -6.87 -20.95 6.07
N GLY A 67 -6.88 -19.80 6.71
CA GLY A 67 -5.75 -18.86 6.72
C GLY A 67 -5.78 -17.82 5.59
N TRP A 68 -6.79 -17.86 4.70
CA TRP A 68 -7.01 -16.83 3.69
C TRP A 68 -7.93 -15.74 4.23
N PHE A 69 -7.49 -14.47 4.16
CA PHE A 69 -8.27 -13.30 4.59
C PHE A 69 -8.75 -13.36 6.06
N GLU A 70 -8.03 -14.07 6.92
CA GLU A 70 -8.38 -14.11 8.33
C GLU A 70 -8.22 -12.73 8.99
N PHE A 71 -9.28 -12.32 9.65
CA PHE A 71 -9.34 -11.06 10.39
C PHE A 71 -9.89 -11.32 11.77
N ASN A 72 -9.08 -11.09 12.81
CA ASN A 72 -9.48 -11.39 14.17
C ASN A 72 -9.02 -10.30 15.14
N LEU A 73 -9.96 -9.77 15.92
CA LEU A 73 -9.69 -8.77 16.96
C LEU A 73 -9.15 -9.40 18.26
N LYS A 74 -9.32 -10.72 18.42
CA LYS A 74 -8.88 -11.48 19.60
C LYS A 74 -7.44 -12.01 19.39
N GLY A 75 -6.80 -12.38 20.49
CA GLY A 75 -5.46 -12.97 20.45
C GLY A 75 -4.33 -11.97 20.73
N LYS A 76 -3.10 -12.43 20.53
CA LYS A 76 -1.87 -11.67 20.84
C LYS A 76 -1.23 -11.00 19.61
N TRP A 77 -1.99 -10.79 18.55
CA TRP A 77 -1.51 -10.20 17.29
C TRP A 77 -0.81 -8.85 17.48
N HIS A 78 -1.21 -8.06 18.50
CA HIS A 78 -0.58 -6.80 18.87
C HIS A 78 0.90 -6.94 19.28
N LEU A 79 1.31 -8.11 19.82
CA LEU A 79 2.72 -8.39 20.09
C LEU A 79 3.51 -8.59 18.79
N ASP A 80 2.91 -9.23 17.79
CA ASP A 80 3.55 -9.40 16.49
C ASP A 80 3.71 -8.06 15.78
N VAL A 81 2.73 -7.15 15.91
CA VAL A 81 2.85 -5.75 15.46
C VAL A 81 3.99 -5.04 16.20
N ALA A 82 4.05 -5.15 17.52
CA ALA A 82 5.12 -4.51 18.30
C ALA A 82 6.51 -5.02 17.85
N PHE A 83 6.69 -6.32 17.63
CA PHE A 83 7.93 -6.87 17.07
C PHE A 83 8.24 -6.31 15.69
N GLY A 84 7.23 -6.18 14.82
CA GLY A 84 7.40 -5.55 13.51
C GLY A 84 7.87 -4.10 13.61
N CYS A 85 7.31 -3.31 14.53
CA CYS A 85 7.72 -1.92 14.76
C CYS A 85 9.18 -1.78 15.23
N LEU A 86 9.72 -2.75 15.96
CA LEU A 86 11.15 -2.75 16.35
C LEU A 86 12.09 -2.79 15.14
N LEU A 87 11.62 -3.19 13.98
CA LEU A 87 12.39 -3.24 12.73
C LEU A 87 12.30 -1.94 11.91
N PHE A 88 11.49 -0.96 12.32
CA PHE A 88 11.37 0.33 11.61
C PHE A 88 12.71 1.08 11.47
N PRO A 89 13.61 1.13 12.47
CA PRO A 89 14.92 1.76 12.30
C PRO A 89 15.74 1.12 11.16
N LEU A 90 15.61 -0.21 10.98
CA LEU A 90 16.31 -0.91 9.90
C LEU A 90 15.68 -0.61 8.54
N VAL A 91 14.35 -0.49 8.45
CA VAL A 91 13.68 -0.05 7.21
C VAL A 91 14.17 1.35 6.82
N ASN A 92 14.27 2.25 7.80
CA ASN A 92 14.76 3.62 7.57
C ASN A 92 16.23 3.63 7.12
N LEU A 93 17.09 2.84 7.77
CA LEU A 93 18.48 2.69 7.32
C LEU A 93 18.59 2.19 5.87
N LEU A 94 17.79 1.17 5.51
CA LEU A 94 17.74 0.66 4.14
C LEU A 94 17.24 1.71 3.15
N SER A 95 16.33 2.61 3.56
CA SER A 95 15.90 3.74 2.74
C SER A 95 17.07 4.67 2.41
N HIS A 96 17.86 5.06 3.40
CA HIS A 96 19.05 5.89 3.17
C HIS A 96 20.09 5.20 2.28
N ILE A 97 20.34 3.91 2.50
CA ILE A 97 21.25 3.13 1.64
C ILE A 97 20.70 3.08 0.20
N ASN A 98 19.42 2.80 0.01
CA ASN A 98 18.83 2.71 -1.33
C ASN A 98 18.95 4.04 -2.09
N ILE A 99 18.66 5.17 -1.43
CA ILE A 99 18.80 6.50 -2.03
C ILE A 99 20.24 6.79 -2.44
N SER A 100 21.23 6.33 -1.66
CA SER A 100 22.65 6.53 -1.99
C SER A 100 23.12 5.64 -3.15
N LEU A 101 22.50 4.47 -3.35
CA LEU A 101 22.86 3.51 -4.41
C LEU A 101 22.13 3.80 -5.74
N VAL A 102 20.95 4.37 -5.67
CA VAL A 102 20.14 4.70 -6.85
C VAL A 102 20.14 6.22 -7.03
N PRO A 103 21.06 6.77 -7.85
CA PRO A 103 21.13 8.20 -8.07
C PRO A 103 19.81 8.73 -8.62
N MET A 104 19.43 9.93 -8.21
CA MET A 104 18.32 10.64 -8.83
C MET A 104 18.63 10.80 -10.32
N SER A 105 17.76 10.26 -11.18
CA SER A 105 17.85 10.54 -12.61
C SER A 105 17.77 12.06 -12.78
N PRO A 106 18.66 12.70 -13.60
CA PRO A 106 18.55 14.10 -13.92
C PRO A 106 17.39 14.33 -14.92
N GLY A 107 16.21 13.88 -14.55
CA GLY A 107 14.96 14.24 -15.21
C GLY A 107 14.40 15.52 -14.59
N PRO A 108 13.47 16.23 -15.25
CA PRO A 108 12.73 17.28 -14.59
C PRO A 108 12.19 16.64 -13.29
N VAL A 109 12.39 17.34 -12.16
CA VAL A 109 11.85 16.95 -10.86
C VAL A 109 10.38 16.62 -11.11
N VAL A 110 10.07 15.34 -11.28
CA VAL A 110 8.70 14.87 -11.49
C VAL A 110 7.97 15.30 -10.23
N GLY A 111 7.13 16.30 -10.39
CA GLY A 111 6.64 17.25 -9.42
C GLY A 111 6.58 16.73 -8.00
N VAL A 112 6.99 17.56 -7.08
CA VAL A 112 6.74 17.42 -5.64
C VAL A 112 5.38 16.73 -5.49
N SER A 113 5.32 15.59 -4.82
CA SER A 113 4.08 14.82 -4.77
C SER A 113 2.94 15.72 -4.24
N SER A 114 1.71 15.48 -4.64
CA SER A 114 0.57 16.29 -4.16
C SER A 114 0.50 16.30 -2.62
N VAL A 115 1.02 15.26 -1.96
CA VAL A 115 1.18 15.18 -0.51
C VAL A 115 2.19 16.22 -0.02
N GLU A 116 3.39 16.26 -0.61
CA GLU A 116 4.44 17.23 -0.24
C GLU A 116 4.01 18.67 -0.51
N GLN A 117 3.32 18.93 -1.62
CA GLN A 117 2.74 20.24 -1.92
C GLN A 117 1.74 20.67 -0.84
N SER A 118 0.90 19.76 -0.35
CA SER A 118 -0.06 20.03 0.71
C SER A 118 0.61 20.28 2.07
N ILE A 119 1.72 19.60 2.34
CA ILE A 119 2.55 19.81 3.53
C ILE A 119 3.20 21.22 3.47
N VAL A 120 3.80 21.57 2.33
CA VAL A 120 4.41 22.89 2.11
C VAL A 120 3.37 24.01 2.23
N ALA A 121 2.18 23.81 1.67
CA ALA A 121 1.06 24.74 1.79
C ALA A 121 0.46 24.83 3.20
N ARG A 122 0.84 23.92 4.11
CA ARG A 122 0.32 23.81 5.49
C ARG A 122 -1.21 23.79 5.56
N ASP A 123 -1.87 23.13 4.59
CA ASP A 123 -3.32 22.98 4.60
C ASP A 123 -3.72 21.76 5.47
N PRO A 124 -4.26 21.96 6.69
CA PRO A 124 -4.52 20.88 7.62
C PRO A 124 -5.61 19.92 7.13
N VAL A 125 -6.55 20.38 6.31
CA VAL A 125 -7.62 19.54 5.76
C VAL A 125 -7.05 18.63 4.67
N ALA A 126 -6.25 19.16 3.75
CA ALA A 126 -5.58 18.36 2.74
C ALA A 126 -4.65 17.32 3.36
N MET A 127 -3.87 17.73 4.37
CA MET A 127 -2.98 16.83 5.11
C MET A 127 -3.74 15.71 5.82
N ALA A 128 -4.87 16.02 6.46
CA ALA A 128 -5.71 15.00 7.11
C ALA A 128 -6.30 14.00 6.10
N LEU A 129 -6.76 14.48 4.93
CA LEU A 129 -7.25 13.61 3.86
C LEU A 129 -6.16 12.68 3.33
N TYR A 130 -4.96 13.19 3.05
CA TYR A 130 -3.84 12.35 2.63
C TYR A 130 -3.38 11.38 3.72
N ALA A 131 -3.40 11.80 5.00
CA ALA A 131 -3.12 10.89 6.10
C ALA A 131 -4.08 9.71 6.10
N VAL A 132 -5.39 9.93 5.88
CA VAL A 132 -6.39 8.85 5.76
C VAL A 132 -6.07 7.94 4.57
N VAL A 133 -5.73 8.50 3.40
CA VAL A 133 -5.36 7.70 2.23
C VAL A 133 -4.20 6.77 2.56
N VAL A 134 -3.08 7.33 3.02
CA VAL A 134 -1.83 6.57 3.16
C VAL A 134 -1.79 5.67 4.39
N THR A 135 -2.52 6.01 5.47
CA THR A 135 -2.47 5.23 6.72
C THR A 135 -3.65 4.29 6.91
N VAL A 136 -4.76 4.49 6.20
CA VAL A 136 -5.96 3.67 6.36
C VAL A 136 -6.33 2.98 5.07
N CYS A 137 -6.63 3.76 4.02
CA CYS A 137 -7.20 3.20 2.80
C CYS A 137 -6.20 2.28 2.08
N ALA A 138 -5.03 2.80 1.70
CA ALA A 138 -4.01 2.02 0.98
C ALA A 138 -3.57 0.76 1.74
N PRO A 139 -3.22 0.79 3.04
CA PRO A 139 -2.86 -0.43 3.77
C PRO A 139 -3.93 -1.51 3.77
N ILE A 140 -5.21 -1.15 3.80
CA ILE A 140 -6.30 -2.13 3.83
C ILE A 140 -6.31 -2.98 2.55
N TRP A 141 -6.42 -2.35 1.38
CA TRP A 141 -6.52 -3.11 0.15
C TRP A 141 -5.19 -3.73 -0.28
N GLU A 142 -4.06 -3.10 0.03
CA GLU A 142 -2.73 -3.66 -0.25
C GLU A 142 -2.49 -4.95 0.56
N GLU A 143 -2.79 -4.95 1.85
CA GLU A 143 -2.64 -6.16 2.67
C GLU A 143 -3.63 -7.27 2.26
N ILE A 144 -4.86 -6.92 1.86
CA ILE A 144 -5.81 -7.91 1.30
C ILE A 144 -5.21 -8.60 0.08
N VAL A 145 -4.58 -7.85 -0.81
CA VAL A 145 -4.01 -8.40 -2.05
C VAL A 145 -2.71 -9.16 -1.80
N PHE A 146 -1.75 -8.55 -1.11
CA PHE A 146 -0.42 -9.12 -0.97
C PHE A 146 -0.36 -10.19 0.13
N ARG A 147 -1.02 -10.02 1.27
CA ARG A 147 -0.98 -10.97 2.41
C ARG A 147 -2.20 -11.86 2.47
N GLY A 148 -3.38 -11.33 2.20
CA GLY A 148 -4.61 -12.13 2.18
C GLY A 148 -4.72 -13.06 0.98
N PHE A 149 -4.22 -12.66 -0.19
CA PHE A 149 -4.33 -13.42 -1.44
C PHE A 149 -3.00 -13.94 -1.97
N LEU A 150 -2.05 -13.06 -2.31
CA LEU A 150 -0.83 -13.46 -3.03
C LEU A 150 0.04 -14.39 -2.21
N LEU A 151 0.36 -14.02 -0.98
CA LEU A 151 1.22 -14.82 -0.11
C LEU A 151 0.66 -16.25 0.12
N PRO A 152 -0.60 -16.46 0.55
CA PRO A 152 -1.14 -17.80 0.68
C PRO A 152 -1.25 -18.56 -0.65
N SER A 153 -1.43 -17.86 -1.78
CA SER A 153 -1.40 -18.48 -3.10
C SER A 153 -0.03 -19.06 -3.43
N LEU A 154 1.04 -18.30 -3.14
CA LEU A 154 2.42 -18.71 -3.41
C LEU A 154 2.85 -19.89 -2.53
N THR A 155 2.38 -19.99 -1.30
CA THR A 155 2.72 -21.12 -0.41
C THR A 155 2.22 -22.48 -0.93
N ARG A 156 1.37 -22.51 -1.94
CA ARG A 156 0.97 -23.73 -2.65
C ARG A 156 2.04 -24.27 -3.59
N TYR A 157 2.97 -23.43 -4.01
CA TYR A 157 3.96 -23.73 -5.04
C TYR A 157 5.40 -23.70 -4.52
N MET A 158 5.63 -22.95 -3.43
CA MET A 158 6.96 -22.77 -2.88
C MET A 158 6.93 -22.68 -1.33
N PRO A 159 8.06 -22.99 -0.63
CA PRO A 159 8.18 -22.86 0.81
C PRO A 159 7.88 -21.45 1.31
N LEU A 160 7.35 -21.34 2.54
CA LEU A 160 6.91 -20.08 3.15
C LEU A 160 7.94 -18.93 3.08
N PRO A 161 9.25 -19.13 3.37
CA PRO A 161 10.22 -18.02 3.28
C PRO A 161 10.32 -17.43 1.88
N TRP A 162 10.31 -18.28 0.85
CA TRP A 162 10.36 -17.83 -0.55
C TRP A 162 9.05 -17.18 -0.99
N SER A 163 7.91 -17.66 -0.48
CA SER A 163 6.60 -17.04 -0.70
C SER A 163 6.53 -15.64 -0.12
N ILE A 164 7.07 -15.46 1.09
CA ILE A 164 7.17 -14.13 1.73
C ILE A 164 8.04 -13.20 0.88
N LEU A 165 9.23 -13.66 0.48
CA LEU A 165 10.14 -12.86 -0.33
C LEU A 165 9.55 -12.49 -1.69
N ALA A 166 8.92 -13.44 -2.38
CA ALA A 166 8.28 -13.20 -3.67
C ALA A 166 7.09 -12.22 -3.56
N SER A 167 6.27 -12.36 -2.51
CA SER A 167 5.18 -11.42 -2.24
C SER A 167 5.70 -10.02 -1.88
N ALA A 168 6.78 -9.92 -1.12
CA ALA A 168 7.43 -8.67 -0.77
C ALA A 168 8.06 -7.98 -1.99
N ALA A 169 8.71 -8.74 -2.87
CA ALA A 169 9.24 -8.23 -4.13
C ALA A 169 8.13 -7.69 -5.04
N ALA A 170 7.03 -8.45 -5.19
CA ALA A 170 5.86 -8.00 -5.95
C ALA A 170 5.24 -6.72 -5.36
N PHE A 171 5.16 -6.62 -4.03
CA PHE A 171 4.71 -5.44 -3.32
C PHE A 171 5.60 -4.21 -3.63
N ALA A 172 6.92 -4.36 -3.53
CA ALA A 172 7.86 -3.28 -3.81
C ALA A 172 7.81 -2.83 -5.29
N LEU A 173 7.73 -3.78 -6.21
CA LEU A 173 7.65 -3.49 -7.65
C LEU A 173 6.34 -2.78 -8.03
N ALA A 174 5.23 -3.09 -7.34
CA ALA A 174 3.94 -2.42 -7.57
C ALA A 174 3.95 -0.91 -7.24
N HIS A 175 4.95 -0.44 -6.50
CA HIS A 175 5.12 0.99 -6.20
C HIS A 175 5.84 1.78 -7.32
N PHE A 176 6.39 1.10 -8.34
CA PHE A 176 7.10 1.72 -9.48
C PHE A 176 8.14 2.77 -9.10
N ASN A 177 8.80 2.62 -7.95
CA ASN A 177 9.76 3.58 -7.41
C ASN A 177 11.08 2.88 -7.06
N ALA A 178 12.08 2.98 -7.94
CA ALA A 178 13.39 2.36 -7.77
C ALA A 178 14.11 2.86 -6.51
N GLN A 179 13.90 4.10 -6.09
CA GLN A 179 14.52 4.69 -4.90
C GLN A 179 13.93 4.15 -3.58
N ARG A 180 12.85 3.36 -3.63
CA ARG A 180 12.18 2.76 -2.47
C ARG A 180 12.14 1.24 -2.50
N VAL A 181 12.76 0.60 -3.49
CA VAL A 181 12.66 -0.87 -3.66
C VAL A 181 13.21 -1.61 -2.45
N MET A 182 14.43 -1.29 -1.99
CA MET A 182 15.04 -2.00 -0.85
C MET A 182 14.20 -1.88 0.45
N PRO A 183 13.85 -0.67 0.91
CA PRO A 183 13.03 -0.55 2.12
C PRO A 183 11.65 -1.19 1.96
N LEU A 184 11.02 -1.12 0.78
CA LEU A 184 9.72 -1.74 0.52
C LEU A 184 9.78 -3.26 0.49
N VAL A 185 10.83 -3.87 -0.09
CA VAL A 185 11.03 -5.32 -0.02
C VAL A 185 11.20 -5.76 1.42
N PHE A 186 12.05 -5.07 2.19
CA PHE A 186 12.28 -5.43 3.58
C PHE A 186 11.01 -5.27 4.43
N LEU A 187 10.31 -4.15 4.29
CA LEU A 187 9.01 -3.91 4.94
C LEU A 187 8.00 -4.99 4.54
N GLY A 188 7.97 -5.35 3.26
CA GLY A 188 7.15 -6.43 2.72
C GLY A 188 7.43 -7.78 3.37
N VAL A 189 8.71 -8.09 3.61
CA VAL A 189 9.14 -9.31 4.35
C VAL A 189 8.67 -9.26 5.80
N VAL A 190 8.84 -8.12 6.48
CA VAL A 190 8.39 -7.95 7.88
C VAL A 190 6.89 -8.15 8.00
N MET A 191 6.09 -7.47 7.17
CA MET A 191 4.62 -7.61 7.16
C MET A 191 4.19 -9.03 6.80
N GLY A 192 4.86 -9.68 5.82
CA GLY A 192 4.62 -11.07 5.47
C GLY A 192 4.93 -12.04 6.62
N GLY A 193 6.01 -11.78 7.36
CA GLY A 193 6.38 -12.53 8.56
C GLY A 193 5.37 -12.37 9.70
N VAL A 194 4.93 -11.13 9.95
CA VAL A 194 3.88 -10.82 10.95
C VAL A 194 2.56 -11.52 10.58
N PHE A 195 2.14 -11.46 9.33
CA PHE A 195 0.95 -12.17 8.85
C PHE A 195 1.10 -13.70 9.01
N ALA A 196 2.22 -14.25 8.56
CA ALA A 196 2.45 -15.70 8.63
C ALA A 196 2.47 -16.23 10.08
N ARG A 197 2.99 -15.44 11.03
CA ARG A 197 3.06 -15.78 12.44
C ARG A 197 1.71 -15.59 13.15
N SER A 198 1.08 -14.44 12.98
CA SER A 198 -0.17 -14.10 13.64
C SER A 198 -1.38 -14.81 13.04
N ARG A 199 -1.30 -15.25 11.78
CA ARG A 199 -2.43 -15.72 10.96
C ARG A 199 -3.58 -14.70 10.97
N ASN A 200 -3.26 -13.41 10.98
CA ASN A 200 -4.23 -12.34 11.13
C ASN A 200 -3.88 -11.17 10.21
N LEU A 201 -4.75 -10.88 9.27
CA LEU A 201 -4.57 -9.80 8.32
C LEU A 201 -4.56 -8.42 8.99
N LEU A 202 -5.33 -8.28 10.10
CA LEU A 202 -5.34 -7.04 10.88
C LEU A 202 -3.93 -6.68 11.40
N ALA A 203 -3.13 -7.68 11.80
CA ALA A 203 -1.77 -7.42 12.31
C ALA A 203 -0.88 -6.77 11.24
N SER A 204 -0.90 -7.29 10.01
CA SER A 204 -0.12 -6.69 8.93
C SER A 204 -0.68 -5.34 8.48
N MET A 205 -2.01 -5.16 8.46
CA MET A 205 -2.66 -3.87 8.18
C MET A 205 -2.26 -2.80 9.18
N VAL A 206 -2.32 -3.10 10.49
CA VAL A 206 -1.95 -2.15 11.54
C VAL A 206 -0.45 -1.82 11.47
N LEU A 207 0.41 -2.82 11.25
CA LEU A 207 1.86 -2.57 11.10
C LEU A 207 2.14 -1.67 9.88
N HIS A 208 1.49 -1.91 8.77
CA HIS A 208 1.61 -1.10 7.56
C HIS A 208 1.13 0.34 7.80
N SER A 209 -0.04 0.50 8.43
CA SER A 209 -0.59 1.81 8.81
C SER A 209 0.35 2.59 9.71
N LEU A 210 0.95 1.93 10.70
CA LEU A 210 1.92 2.55 11.62
C LEU A 210 3.20 2.98 10.89
N TRP A 211 3.71 2.16 9.96
CA TRP A 211 4.85 2.54 9.15
C TRP A 211 4.55 3.75 8.26
N ASN A 212 3.43 3.73 7.54
CA ASN A 212 3.04 4.84 6.68
C ASN A 212 2.79 6.12 7.49
N GLY A 213 2.18 5.99 8.68
CA GLY A 213 2.02 7.09 9.62
C GLY A 213 3.36 7.66 10.09
N PHE A 214 4.33 6.81 10.41
CA PHE A 214 5.69 7.24 10.77
C PHE A 214 6.33 8.04 9.62
N VAL A 215 6.31 7.53 8.40
CA VAL A 215 6.86 8.21 7.21
C VAL A 215 6.12 9.53 6.96
N PHE A 216 4.78 9.54 7.06
CA PHE A 216 3.99 10.74 6.86
C PHE A 216 4.33 11.84 7.88
N LEU A 217 4.49 11.49 9.16
CA LEU A 217 4.90 12.42 10.21
C LEU A 217 6.34 12.91 10.03
N ASP A 218 7.23 12.08 9.49
CA ASP A 218 8.61 12.47 9.22
C ASP A 218 8.69 13.50 8.07
N LEU A 219 7.84 13.38 7.06
CA LEU A 219 7.72 14.37 5.98
C LEU A 219 7.19 15.73 6.44
N MET A 220 6.57 15.80 7.62
CA MET A 220 6.01 17.04 8.18
C MET A 220 7.03 17.85 9.01
N LYS A 221 8.22 17.33 9.24
CA LYS A 221 9.30 18.01 10.00
C LYS A 221 10.05 19.00 9.13
#